data_44905af5fd16a2d70e215d313e449d79
#
_entry.id   44905af5fd16a2d70e215d313e449d79
#
_cell.length_a   1.000
_cell.length_b   1.000
_cell.length_c   1.000
_cell.angle_alpha   90.00
_cell.angle_beta   90.00
_cell.angle_gamma   90.00
#
_symmetry.space_group_name_H-M   'P 1'
#
loop_
_entity.id
_entity.type
_entity.pdbx_description
1 polymer ?
#
loop_
_entity_poly.entity_id
_entity_poly.type
_entity_poly.pdbx_seq_one_letter_code
_entity_poly.pdbx_strand_id
1 'polypeptide(L)'
;MGRGPEGMTNVWCIRANGGQYTDHFLRGGYAGIGWREIARDVSGIRNRDELYSVVRGAFPEQQSPIVIGNYVGQIARFLLEIQAGDYVITPAADTELLHYGRVAPDPSYVFATADDGCPYRHRRRVDWAPETLRRSGLSVPFQNTIRSSLTVFAVSQREEFLAAIGSKGATGAPKHTTYDPYLAVLEQVLQLDAKEFEILVGHLLTALGFEGSEVTGKTGDGGVDATGELNVSNLAKVKVFVQAKRYQLGSKVAANVVKQLRASIPSNGQGAFITTSDFQATAADVALQQGFPRIGLVNGRQLVDLLVEHWSDIPPEFQERLGLKPGLVRA
;
A
#
# COMPACT_ATOMS: atom_id res chain seq x y z
N MET A 1 -26.83 19.84 21.23
CA MET A 1 -25.38 19.65 21.09
C MET A 1 -25.06 18.23 21.52
N GLY A 2 -25.15 17.29 20.58
CA GLY A 2 -24.87 15.88 20.81
C GLY A 2 -23.40 15.59 20.58
N ARG A 3 -22.68 15.08 21.59
CA ARG A 3 -21.42 14.39 21.38
C ARG A 3 -21.76 13.13 20.57
N GLY A 4 -21.28 13.06 19.31
CA GLY A 4 -21.25 11.83 18.54
C GLY A 4 -20.39 10.78 19.25
N PRO A 5 -20.48 9.48 18.87
CA PRO A 5 -19.72 8.42 19.50
C PRO A 5 -18.23 8.75 19.43
N GLU A 6 -17.50 8.47 20.51
CA GLU A 6 -16.06 8.67 20.61
C GLU A 6 -15.40 8.00 19.43
N GLY A 7 -14.94 8.82 18.44
CA GLY A 7 -14.39 8.35 17.18
C GLY A 7 -13.13 7.52 17.45
N MET A 8 -13.06 6.32 16.89
CA MET A 8 -11.89 5.47 16.98
C MET A 8 -10.69 6.21 16.40
N THR A 9 -9.68 6.47 17.22
CA THR A 9 -8.41 7.08 16.79
C THR A 9 -7.68 6.14 15.83
N ASN A 10 -7.40 6.57 14.62
CA ASN A 10 -6.67 5.79 13.63
C ASN A 10 -5.15 5.95 13.79
N VAL A 11 -4.40 5.05 13.17
CA VAL A 11 -2.94 5.11 13.10
C VAL A 11 -2.52 5.09 11.65
N TRP A 12 -1.75 6.08 11.25
CA TRP A 12 -1.31 6.29 9.87
C TRP A 12 0.21 6.24 9.79
N CYS A 13 0.75 5.68 8.73
CA CYS A 13 2.16 5.85 8.40
C CYS A 13 2.29 6.89 7.29
N ILE A 14 3.17 7.87 7.51
CA ILE A 14 3.54 8.89 6.51
C ILE A 14 5.05 8.84 6.34
N ARG A 15 5.51 8.49 5.14
CA ARG A 15 6.93 8.31 4.85
C ARG A 15 7.61 9.61 4.44
N ALA A 16 8.77 9.85 5.00
CA ALA A 16 9.61 11.02 4.74
C ALA A 16 10.73 10.74 3.72
N ASN A 17 10.39 10.15 2.54
CA ASN A 17 11.36 9.78 1.51
C ASN A 17 12.51 8.91 2.05
N GLY A 18 12.17 7.71 2.53
CA GLY A 18 13.18 6.81 3.13
C GLY A 18 13.84 7.35 4.39
N GLY A 19 13.19 8.28 5.08
CA GLY A 19 13.71 8.93 6.29
C GLY A 19 14.48 10.22 6.05
N GLN A 20 14.76 10.59 4.81
CA GLN A 20 15.54 11.79 4.47
C GLN A 20 14.97 13.07 5.09
N TYR A 21 13.64 13.20 5.17
CA TYR A 21 12.97 14.39 5.72
C TYR A 21 12.39 14.18 7.12
N THR A 22 12.71 13.08 7.79
CA THR A 22 12.21 12.79 9.14
C THR A 22 12.58 13.90 10.12
N ASP A 23 13.83 14.38 10.11
CA ASP A 23 14.27 15.47 10.96
C ASP A 23 13.52 16.79 10.70
N HIS A 24 13.15 17.07 9.46
CA HIS A 24 12.31 18.22 9.13
C HIS A 24 10.91 18.08 9.70
N PHE A 25 10.33 16.87 9.63
CA PHE A 25 9.03 16.60 10.22
C PHE A 25 9.03 16.84 11.73
N LEU A 26 10.03 16.27 12.41
CA LEU A 26 10.14 16.34 13.87
C LEU A 26 10.35 17.78 14.34
N ARG A 27 11.33 18.47 13.77
CA ARG A 27 11.66 19.86 14.15
C ARG A 27 10.56 20.84 13.78
N GLY A 28 9.90 20.60 12.65
CA GLY A 28 8.84 21.47 12.14
C GLY A 28 7.46 21.20 12.74
N GLY A 29 7.29 20.12 13.54
CA GLY A 29 6.00 19.77 14.12
C GLY A 29 4.95 19.39 13.07
N TYR A 30 5.35 18.71 11.99
CA TYR A 30 4.45 18.30 10.92
C TYR A 30 4.84 16.95 10.32
N ALA A 31 3.91 16.34 9.58
CA ALA A 31 4.17 15.31 8.57
C ALA A 31 3.77 15.84 7.21
N GLY A 32 4.49 15.47 6.15
CA GLY A 32 4.27 16.02 4.81
C GLY A 32 4.29 14.98 3.71
N ILE A 33 3.77 15.35 2.55
CA ILE A 33 3.75 14.52 1.34
C ILE A 33 4.38 15.24 0.14
N GLY A 34 5.01 14.45 -0.75
CA GLY A 34 5.97 14.93 -1.73
C GLY A 34 5.42 15.21 -3.13
N TRP A 35 4.13 15.23 -3.38
CA TRP A 35 3.55 15.53 -4.71
C TRP A 35 3.69 17.03 -5.03
N ARG A 36 4.90 17.48 -5.39
CA ARG A 36 5.26 18.89 -5.64
C ARG A 36 4.56 19.50 -6.86
N GLU A 37 4.14 18.66 -7.77
CA GLU A 37 3.39 19.02 -8.98
C GLU A 37 2.02 19.63 -8.62
N ILE A 38 1.47 19.27 -7.46
CA ILE A 38 0.28 19.92 -6.90
C ILE A 38 0.75 21.18 -6.17
N ALA A 39 1.12 22.21 -6.94
CA ALA A 39 1.79 23.41 -6.43
C ALA A 39 0.81 24.48 -5.88
N ARG A 40 -0.34 24.05 -5.32
CA ARG A 40 -1.37 24.93 -4.77
C ARG A 40 -1.98 24.38 -3.49
N ASP A 41 -2.59 25.26 -2.71
CA ASP A 41 -3.39 24.85 -1.55
C ASP A 41 -4.62 24.03 -2.01
N VAL A 42 -4.83 22.89 -1.36
CA VAL A 42 -5.92 21.96 -1.62
C VAL A 42 -6.84 21.76 -0.41
N SER A 43 -6.76 22.64 0.59
CA SER A 43 -7.60 22.61 1.80
C SER A 43 -9.10 22.71 1.51
N GLY A 44 -9.47 23.26 0.35
CA GLY A 44 -10.85 23.37 -0.11
C GLY A 44 -11.45 22.09 -0.69
N ILE A 45 -10.65 21.07 -1.01
CA ILE A 45 -11.14 19.81 -1.59
C ILE A 45 -11.93 19.02 -0.55
N ARG A 46 -13.08 18.48 -0.95
CA ARG A 46 -14.01 17.76 -0.04
C ARG A 46 -14.24 16.31 -0.42
N ASN A 47 -13.92 15.91 -1.63
CA ASN A 47 -14.16 14.55 -2.12
C ASN A 47 -13.06 14.07 -3.08
N ARG A 48 -13.07 12.77 -3.38
CA ARG A 48 -12.07 12.14 -4.24
C ARG A 48 -12.17 12.57 -5.72
N ASP A 49 -13.35 12.92 -6.22
CA ASP A 49 -13.54 13.32 -7.63
C ASP A 49 -12.92 14.68 -7.90
N GLU A 50 -13.10 15.63 -6.97
CA GLU A 50 -12.42 16.93 -7.02
C GLU A 50 -10.89 16.74 -6.97
N LEU A 51 -10.43 15.86 -6.07
CA LEU A 51 -9.01 15.54 -5.93
C LEU A 51 -8.45 14.88 -7.20
N TYR A 52 -9.19 13.96 -7.81
CA TYR A 52 -8.80 13.31 -9.06
C TYR A 52 -8.54 14.34 -10.16
N SER A 53 -9.45 15.31 -10.32
CA SER A 53 -9.31 16.39 -11.31
C SER A 53 -8.05 17.24 -11.08
N VAL A 54 -7.74 17.53 -9.81
CA VAL A 54 -6.52 18.27 -9.42
C VAL A 54 -5.26 17.48 -9.72
N VAL A 55 -5.22 16.22 -9.31
CA VAL A 55 -4.06 15.34 -9.52
C VAL A 55 -3.85 15.12 -11.02
N ARG A 56 -4.92 14.84 -11.77
CA ARG A 56 -4.85 14.68 -13.22
C ARG A 56 -4.26 15.90 -13.93
N GLY A 57 -4.68 17.09 -13.51
CA GLY A 57 -4.16 18.35 -14.05
C GLY A 57 -2.70 18.64 -13.67
N ALA A 58 -2.26 18.16 -12.49
CA ALA A 58 -0.88 18.32 -12.04
C ALA A 58 0.11 17.36 -12.74
N PHE A 59 -0.40 16.23 -13.29
CA PHE A 59 0.42 15.22 -14.00
C PHE A 59 -0.07 15.00 -15.43
N PRO A 60 0.00 16.02 -16.31
CA PRO A 60 -0.52 15.92 -17.68
C PRO A 60 0.19 14.83 -18.51
N GLU A 61 1.48 14.60 -18.26
CA GLU A 61 2.28 13.58 -18.96
C GLU A 61 2.00 12.15 -18.48
N GLN A 62 1.38 11.98 -17.30
CA GLN A 62 1.05 10.67 -16.77
C GLN A 62 -0.22 10.14 -17.42
N GLN A 63 -0.07 9.18 -18.35
CA GLN A 63 -1.19 8.64 -19.12
C GLN A 63 -1.92 7.48 -18.40
N SER A 64 -1.29 6.84 -17.43
CA SER A 64 -1.88 5.70 -16.72
C SER A 64 -2.93 6.15 -15.70
N PRO A 65 -4.23 5.79 -15.87
CA PRO A 65 -5.26 6.04 -14.87
C PRO A 65 -4.97 5.37 -13.53
N ILE A 66 -4.32 4.19 -13.56
CA ILE A 66 -3.93 3.43 -12.35
C ILE A 66 -2.92 4.22 -11.53
N VAL A 67 -1.91 4.79 -12.16
CA VAL A 67 -0.91 5.61 -11.45
C VAL A 67 -1.56 6.85 -10.86
N ILE A 68 -2.42 7.53 -11.62
CA ILE A 68 -3.20 8.68 -11.13
C ILE A 68 -4.11 8.25 -9.98
N GLY A 69 -4.82 7.11 -10.11
CA GLY A 69 -5.67 6.56 -9.04
C GLY A 69 -4.87 6.27 -7.76
N ASN A 70 -3.68 5.70 -7.87
CA ASN A 70 -2.78 5.48 -6.73
C ASN A 70 -2.33 6.79 -6.06
N TYR A 71 -2.03 7.84 -6.85
CA TYR A 71 -1.71 9.16 -6.29
C TYR A 71 -2.93 9.73 -5.57
N VAL A 72 -4.10 9.72 -6.22
CA VAL A 72 -5.35 10.18 -5.62
C VAL A 72 -5.65 9.43 -4.32
N GLY A 73 -5.51 8.10 -4.31
CA GLY A 73 -5.75 7.29 -3.11
C GLY A 73 -4.87 7.71 -1.93
N GLN A 74 -3.57 7.88 -2.13
CA GLN A 74 -2.64 8.27 -1.06
C GLN A 74 -2.86 9.73 -0.62
N ILE A 75 -3.09 10.65 -1.57
CA ILE A 75 -3.34 12.06 -1.26
C ILE A 75 -4.70 12.21 -0.56
N ALA A 76 -5.73 11.43 -0.96
CA ALA A 76 -7.03 11.42 -0.30
C ALA A 76 -6.92 10.96 1.17
N ARG A 77 -6.16 9.91 1.45
CA ARG A 77 -5.88 9.51 2.85
C ARG A 77 -5.30 10.68 3.63
N PHE A 78 -4.30 11.34 3.07
CA PHE A 78 -3.64 12.47 3.73
C PHE A 78 -4.57 13.67 3.96
N LEU A 79 -5.39 14.02 2.97
CA LEU A 79 -6.23 15.24 3.01
C LEU A 79 -7.60 15.02 3.65
N LEU A 80 -8.24 13.88 3.36
CA LEU A 80 -9.66 13.69 3.65
C LEU A 80 -9.91 12.68 4.78
N GLU A 81 -9.00 11.72 4.99
CA GLU A 81 -9.24 10.61 5.91
C GLU A 81 -8.51 10.79 7.24
N ILE A 82 -7.27 11.33 7.24
CA ILE A 82 -6.54 11.64 8.48
C ILE A 82 -7.24 12.77 9.21
N GLN A 83 -7.57 12.56 10.49
CA GLN A 83 -8.31 13.49 11.31
C GLN A 83 -7.49 13.99 12.51
N ALA A 84 -7.92 15.10 13.09
CA ALA A 84 -7.36 15.60 14.35
C ALA A 84 -7.45 14.53 15.45
N GLY A 85 -6.35 14.32 16.16
CA GLY A 85 -6.25 13.29 17.20
C GLY A 85 -5.82 11.91 16.73
N ASP A 86 -5.80 11.63 15.42
CA ASP A 86 -5.20 10.41 14.86
C ASP A 86 -3.70 10.37 15.17
N TYR A 87 -3.14 9.16 15.21
CA TYR A 87 -1.69 8.99 15.33
C TYR A 87 -1.03 8.93 13.94
N VAL A 88 0.14 9.51 13.87
CA VAL A 88 1.04 9.38 12.72
C VAL A 88 2.33 8.72 13.16
N ILE A 89 2.80 7.76 12.36
CA ILE A 89 4.11 7.12 12.48
C ILE A 89 4.95 7.55 11.27
N THR A 90 6.20 7.91 11.48
CA THR A 90 7.21 8.08 10.43
C THR A 90 8.46 7.29 10.76
N PRO A 91 8.93 6.39 9.85
CA PRO A 91 10.19 5.69 10.05
C PRO A 91 11.38 6.65 9.97
N ALA A 92 12.38 6.43 10.82
CA ALA A 92 13.70 7.08 10.70
C ALA A 92 14.47 6.55 9.47
N ALA A 93 15.58 7.19 9.15
CA ALA A 93 16.42 6.79 8.01
C ALA A 93 17.00 5.37 8.14
N ASP A 94 17.31 4.92 9.35
CA ASP A 94 17.76 3.57 9.64
C ASP A 94 16.64 2.52 9.62
N THR A 95 15.38 2.98 9.49
CA THR A 95 14.14 2.17 9.49
C THR A 95 13.88 1.33 10.75
N GLU A 96 14.78 1.30 11.73
CA GLU A 96 14.59 0.58 13.00
C GLU A 96 13.80 1.43 14.00
N LEU A 97 14.00 2.75 13.99
CA LEU A 97 13.26 3.66 14.84
C LEU A 97 12.03 4.20 14.13
N LEU A 98 10.91 4.17 14.84
CA LEU A 98 9.64 4.72 14.41
C LEU A 98 9.29 5.90 15.30
N HIS A 99 9.30 7.11 14.74
CA HIS A 99 8.77 8.28 15.42
C HIS A 99 7.25 8.27 15.31
N TYR A 100 6.57 8.75 16.35
CA TYR A 100 5.12 8.85 16.35
C TYR A 100 4.65 10.15 16.99
N GLY A 101 3.47 10.58 16.63
CA GLY A 101 2.87 11.79 17.17
C GLY A 101 1.37 11.82 16.92
N ARG A 102 0.69 12.82 17.46
CA ARG A 102 -0.73 13.05 17.26
C ARG A 102 -0.97 14.18 16.27
N VAL A 103 -1.90 13.99 15.37
CA VAL A 103 -2.38 15.06 14.48
C VAL A 103 -3.03 16.14 15.34
N ALA A 104 -2.52 17.37 15.18
CA ALA A 104 -2.98 18.53 15.93
C ALA A 104 -4.47 18.83 15.64
N PRO A 105 -5.15 19.57 16.53
CA PRO A 105 -6.51 20.05 16.27
C PRO A 105 -6.63 20.82 14.96
N ASP A 106 -7.81 20.75 14.34
CA ASP A 106 -8.06 21.46 13.09
C ASP A 106 -8.01 23.00 13.24
N PRO A 107 -7.55 23.71 12.21
CA PRO A 107 -7.07 23.22 10.92
C PRO A 107 -5.65 22.62 11.03
N SER A 108 -5.55 21.29 10.89
CA SER A 108 -4.25 20.60 10.96
C SER A 108 -3.48 20.66 9.63
N TYR A 109 -4.18 20.72 8.51
CA TYR A 109 -3.56 20.85 7.20
C TYR A 109 -3.00 22.26 6.96
N VAL A 110 -1.80 22.30 6.37
CA VAL A 110 -1.10 23.54 5.98
C VAL A 110 -0.45 23.34 4.62
N PHE A 111 -0.64 24.32 3.71
CA PHE A 111 0.17 24.41 2.50
C PHE A 111 1.35 25.36 2.75
N ALA A 112 2.57 24.79 2.84
CA ALA A 112 3.77 25.54 3.14
C ALA A 112 4.22 26.35 1.91
N THR A 113 4.35 27.67 2.07
CA THR A 113 4.84 28.59 1.02
C THR A 113 6.30 28.98 1.22
N ALA A 114 6.78 28.93 2.47
CA ALA A 114 8.18 29.23 2.80
C ALA A 114 9.08 28.05 2.48
N ASP A 115 10.31 28.34 2.07
CA ASP A 115 11.37 27.35 1.93
C ASP A 115 12.06 27.15 3.30
N ASP A 116 11.85 25.98 3.89
CA ASP A 116 12.48 25.55 5.14
C ASP A 116 13.46 24.38 4.91
N GLY A 117 13.85 24.13 3.65
CA GLY A 117 14.71 23.03 3.26
C GLY A 117 13.98 21.70 3.07
N CYS A 118 12.67 21.60 3.37
CA CYS A 118 11.84 20.46 3.08
C CYS A 118 10.95 20.72 1.84
N PRO A 119 11.08 19.95 0.76
CA PRO A 119 10.34 20.19 -0.47
C PRO A 119 8.84 19.84 -0.38
N TYR A 120 8.38 19.28 0.74
CA TYR A 120 7.02 18.86 0.94
C TYR A 120 6.16 20.04 1.39
N ARG A 121 5.28 20.51 0.50
CA ARG A 121 4.42 21.67 0.75
C ARG A 121 3.09 21.31 1.39
N HIS A 122 2.57 20.12 1.11
CA HIS A 122 1.33 19.62 1.76
C HIS A 122 1.71 19.00 3.09
N ARG A 123 1.31 19.65 4.18
CA ARG A 123 1.71 19.30 5.55
C ARG A 123 0.49 19.15 6.44
N ARG A 124 0.57 18.26 7.42
CA ARG A 124 -0.31 18.21 8.58
C ARG A 124 0.48 18.46 9.84
N ARG A 125 -0.02 19.33 10.71
CA ARG A 125 0.59 19.56 12.01
C ARG A 125 0.48 18.31 12.87
N VAL A 126 1.58 17.93 13.48
CA VAL A 126 1.72 16.74 14.31
C VAL A 126 2.49 17.11 15.56
N ASP A 127 1.92 16.80 16.70
CA ASP A 127 2.57 16.89 18.01
C ASP A 127 3.37 15.60 18.20
N TRP A 128 4.66 15.64 17.86
CA TRP A 128 5.54 14.48 17.92
C TRP A 128 5.91 14.14 19.37
N ALA A 129 5.81 12.85 19.72
CA ALA A 129 6.31 12.33 20.99
C ALA A 129 7.86 12.40 20.99
N PRO A 130 8.47 12.67 22.14
CA PRO A 130 9.92 12.61 22.29
C PRO A 130 10.47 11.19 22.25
N GLU A 131 9.63 10.19 22.56
CA GLU A 131 9.97 8.78 22.52
C GLU A 131 9.84 8.21 21.11
N THR A 132 10.52 7.11 20.88
CA THR A 132 10.43 6.31 19.66
C THR A 132 10.02 4.88 19.97
N LEU A 133 9.46 4.20 19.00
CA LEU A 133 9.27 2.76 19.04
C LEU A 133 10.38 2.06 18.26
N ARG A 134 10.87 0.93 18.78
CA ARG A 134 11.75 0.04 18.03
C ARG A 134 10.90 -0.89 17.18
N ARG A 135 11.16 -0.88 15.86
CA ARG A 135 10.45 -1.74 14.91
C ARG A 135 10.62 -3.22 15.23
N SER A 136 11.82 -3.65 15.65
CA SER A 136 12.11 -5.03 16.06
C SER A 136 11.33 -5.48 17.30
N GLY A 137 10.86 -4.53 18.12
CA GLY A 137 10.02 -4.81 19.29
C GLY A 137 8.53 -4.98 18.99
N LEU A 138 8.12 -4.81 17.73
CA LEU A 138 6.73 -4.94 17.29
C LEU A 138 6.51 -6.27 16.57
N SER A 139 5.27 -6.73 16.49
CA SER A 139 4.91 -7.99 15.84
C SER A 139 5.34 -8.02 14.37
N VAL A 140 5.52 -9.22 13.83
CA VAL A 140 5.84 -9.42 12.40
C VAL A 140 4.78 -8.79 11.49
N PRO A 141 3.46 -8.90 11.76
CA PRO A 141 2.44 -8.19 11.00
C PRO A 141 2.62 -6.67 11.00
N PHE A 142 2.92 -6.07 12.17
CA PHE A 142 3.19 -4.63 12.26
C PHE A 142 4.41 -4.24 11.42
N GLN A 143 5.51 -4.97 11.58
CA GLN A 143 6.73 -4.73 10.81
C GLN A 143 6.50 -4.82 9.30
N ASN A 144 5.67 -5.77 8.86
CA ASN A 144 5.31 -5.93 7.45
C ASN A 144 4.45 -4.76 6.97
N THR A 145 3.50 -4.29 7.77
CA THR A 145 2.72 -3.08 7.45
C THR A 145 3.63 -1.89 7.19
N ILE A 146 4.60 -1.65 8.08
CA ILE A 146 5.56 -0.54 7.92
C ILE A 146 6.49 -0.74 6.71
N ARG A 147 6.60 -1.92 6.13
CA ARG A 147 7.37 -2.17 4.88
C ARG A 147 6.63 -1.77 3.61
N SER A 148 5.36 -1.38 3.67
CA SER A 148 4.61 -0.90 2.51
C SER A 148 5.42 0.11 1.69
N SER A 149 5.34 0.06 0.37
CA SER A 149 5.99 1.04 -0.52
C SER A 149 5.21 2.36 -0.62
N LEU A 150 3.97 2.40 -0.11
CA LEU A 150 3.13 3.58 -0.14
C LEU A 150 3.69 4.69 0.76
N THR A 151 3.48 5.94 0.36
CA THR A 151 3.87 7.11 1.17
C THR A 151 2.90 7.33 2.31
N VAL A 152 1.59 7.14 2.09
CA VAL A 152 0.53 7.32 3.09
C VAL A 152 -0.35 6.08 3.13
N PHE A 153 -0.43 5.44 4.29
CA PHE A 153 -1.27 4.25 4.50
C PHE A 153 -1.71 4.10 5.96
N ALA A 154 -2.84 3.42 6.17
CA ALA A 154 -3.32 3.07 7.49
C ALA A 154 -2.48 1.92 8.09
N VAL A 155 -2.25 1.97 9.39
CA VAL A 155 -1.61 0.91 10.18
C VAL A 155 -2.70 0.10 10.85
N SER A 156 -2.94 -1.11 10.36
CA SER A 156 -4.03 -1.98 10.84
C SER A 156 -3.80 -2.51 12.26
N GLN A 157 -2.55 -2.60 12.71
CA GLN A 157 -2.18 -3.06 14.06
C GLN A 157 -2.32 -1.93 15.11
N ARG A 158 -3.46 -1.24 15.08
CA ARG A 158 -3.75 -0.08 15.94
C ARG A 158 -3.63 -0.41 17.44
N GLU A 159 -4.24 -1.52 17.87
CA GLU A 159 -4.24 -1.91 19.29
C GLU A 159 -2.83 -2.20 19.80
N GLU A 160 -2.02 -2.88 18.98
CA GLU A 160 -0.62 -3.12 19.28
C GLU A 160 0.16 -1.81 19.41
N PHE A 161 -0.05 -0.87 18.48
CA PHE A 161 0.56 0.45 18.56
C PHE A 161 0.18 1.18 19.83
N LEU A 162 -1.11 1.23 20.16
CA LEU A 162 -1.60 1.90 21.38
C LEU A 162 -1.05 1.25 22.66
N ALA A 163 -0.96 -0.08 22.67
CA ALA A 163 -0.33 -0.80 23.79
C ALA A 163 1.17 -0.47 23.90
N ALA A 164 1.89 -0.39 22.78
CA ALA A 164 3.32 -0.10 22.77
C ALA A 164 3.64 1.32 23.26
N ILE A 165 2.82 2.32 22.95
CA ILE A 165 2.99 3.69 23.44
C ILE A 165 2.44 3.90 24.84
N GLY A 166 1.47 3.09 25.30
CA GLY A 166 0.87 3.15 26.64
C GLY A 166 1.69 2.44 27.71
N SER A 167 2.52 1.47 27.33
CA SER A 167 3.38 0.72 28.23
C SER A 167 4.68 1.48 28.46
N LYS A 168 4.72 2.33 29.47
CA LYS A 168 5.98 2.84 30.00
C LYS A 168 6.83 1.64 30.46
N GLY A 169 7.73 1.17 29.59
CA GLY A 169 8.85 0.32 29.95
C GLY A 169 8.50 -1.12 30.38
N ALA A 170 7.88 -1.90 29.53
CA ALA A 170 7.83 -3.35 29.70
C ALA A 170 8.35 -4.04 28.44
N THR A 171 9.54 -4.59 28.53
CA THR A 171 10.08 -5.62 27.65
C THR A 171 9.25 -6.89 27.82
N GLY A 172 8.26 -7.09 26.98
CA GLY A 172 7.43 -8.28 26.98
C GLY A 172 6.35 -8.15 25.93
N ALA A 173 6.48 -8.87 24.82
CA ALA A 173 5.44 -8.92 23.81
C ALA A 173 4.12 -9.42 24.45
N PRO A 174 3.01 -8.67 24.40
CA PRO A 174 1.73 -9.23 24.76
C PRO A 174 1.35 -10.27 23.72
N LYS A 175 1.17 -11.51 24.14
CA LYS A 175 0.46 -12.54 23.37
C LYS A 175 -1.02 -12.15 23.33
N HIS A 176 -1.38 -11.23 22.45
CA HIS A 176 -2.76 -11.03 22.05
C HIS A 176 -2.89 -11.49 20.60
N THR A 177 -3.72 -12.48 20.39
CA THR A 177 -4.29 -12.84 19.09
C THR A 177 -5.11 -11.66 18.60
N THR A 178 -4.43 -10.68 18.01
CA THR A 178 -5.08 -9.50 17.43
C THR A 178 -5.64 -9.93 16.08
N TYR A 179 -6.94 -9.79 15.90
CA TYR A 179 -7.60 -9.98 14.62
C TYR A 179 -6.98 -8.99 13.61
N ASP A 180 -6.21 -9.51 12.66
CA ASP A 180 -5.69 -8.74 11.52
C ASP A 180 -6.64 -8.96 10.33
N PRO A 181 -7.43 -7.97 9.92
CA PRO A 181 -8.36 -8.10 8.81
C PRO A 181 -7.68 -8.51 7.50
N TYR A 182 -6.43 -8.12 7.28
CA TYR A 182 -5.65 -8.57 6.13
C TYR A 182 -5.31 -10.05 6.22
N LEU A 183 -4.91 -10.53 7.40
CA LEU A 183 -4.69 -11.97 7.61
C LEU A 183 -5.98 -12.75 7.38
N ALA A 184 -7.12 -12.26 7.86
CA ALA A 184 -8.39 -12.92 7.66
C ALA A 184 -8.76 -13.05 6.17
N VAL A 185 -8.51 -12.01 5.37
CA VAL A 185 -8.72 -12.07 3.92
C VAL A 185 -7.71 -13.03 3.28
N LEU A 186 -6.42 -12.94 3.65
CA LEU A 186 -5.39 -13.86 3.14
C LEU A 186 -5.65 -15.31 3.51
N GLU A 187 -6.15 -15.58 4.71
CA GLU A 187 -6.56 -16.93 5.12
C GLU A 187 -7.65 -17.49 4.22
N GLN A 188 -8.63 -16.66 3.80
CA GLN A 188 -9.63 -17.08 2.82
C GLN A 188 -9.01 -17.32 1.44
N VAL A 189 -8.13 -16.45 0.98
CA VAL A 189 -7.39 -16.65 -0.28
C VAL A 189 -6.53 -17.91 -0.22
N LEU A 190 -5.97 -18.26 0.92
CA LEU A 190 -5.20 -19.48 1.12
C LEU A 190 -6.05 -20.77 1.13
N GLN A 191 -7.39 -20.68 1.23
CA GLN A 191 -8.29 -21.82 1.05
C GLN A 191 -8.49 -22.19 -0.43
N LEU A 192 -8.17 -21.28 -1.34
CA LEU A 192 -8.15 -21.59 -2.77
C LEU A 192 -7.03 -22.59 -3.06
N ASP A 193 -7.23 -23.47 -4.02
CA ASP A 193 -6.10 -24.23 -4.57
C ASP A 193 -5.21 -23.35 -5.48
N ALA A 194 -4.11 -23.91 -6.00
CA ALA A 194 -3.18 -23.15 -6.82
C ALA A 194 -3.85 -22.62 -8.11
N LYS A 195 -4.70 -23.44 -8.75
CA LYS A 195 -5.41 -23.08 -9.98
C LYS A 195 -6.50 -22.05 -9.74
N GLU A 196 -7.28 -22.21 -8.67
CA GLU A 196 -8.27 -21.22 -8.25
C GLU A 196 -7.60 -19.85 -7.97
N PHE A 197 -6.40 -19.86 -7.36
CA PHE A 197 -5.64 -18.64 -7.11
C PHE A 197 -5.19 -17.97 -8.42
N GLU A 198 -4.72 -18.73 -9.40
CA GLU A 198 -4.38 -18.22 -10.73
C GLU A 198 -5.59 -17.60 -11.42
N ILE A 199 -6.77 -18.23 -11.32
CA ILE A 199 -8.04 -17.70 -11.86
C ILE A 199 -8.43 -16.39 -11.14
N LEU A 200 -8.34 -16.35 -9.81
CA LEU A 200 -8.60 -15.12 -9.04
C LEU A 200 -7.70 -13.97 -9.51
N VAL A 201 -6.41 -14.24 -9.74
CA VAL A 201 -5.47 -13.25 -10.28
C VAL A 201 -5.89 -12.82 -11.70
N GLY A 202 -6.36 -13.73 -12.53
CA GLY A 202 -6.92 -13.40 -13.85
C GLY A 202 -8.12 -12.45 -13.76
N HIS A 203 -9.06 -12.69 -12.84
CA HIS A 203 -10.18 -11.77 -12.59
C HIS A 203 -9.71 -10.42 -12.06
N LEU A 204 -8.71 -10.41 -11.18
CA LEU A 204 -8.14 -9.17 -10.68
C LEU A 204 -7.47 -8.34 -11.79
N LEU A 205 -6.77 -8.98 -12.73
CA LEU A 205 -6.23 -8.29 -13.91
C LEU A 205 -7.34 -7.66 -14.76
N THR A 206 -8.44 -8.38 -14.97
CA THR A 206 -9.61 -7.84 -15.69
C THR A 206 -10.21 -6.65 -14.95
N ALA A 207 -10.38 -6.73 -13.63
CA ALA A 207 -10.85 -5.65 -12.78
C ALA A 207 -9.92 -4.42 -12.82
N LEU A 208 -8.61 -4.64 -12.97
CA LEU A 208 -7.60 -3.60 -13.16
C LEU A 208 -7.59 -3.00 -14.59
N GLY A 209 -8.48 -3.45 -15.49
CA GLY A 209 -8.63 -2.93 -16.83
C GLY A 209 -7.72 -3.59 -17.89
N PHE A 210 -7.12 -4.74 -17.57
CA PHE A 210 -6.41 -5.52 -18.59
C PHE A 210 -7.40 -6.28 -19.48
N GLU A 211 -7.26 -6.09 -20.78
CA GLU A 211 -8.05 -6.82 -21.78
C GLU A 211 -7.41 -8.17 -22.13
N GLY A 212 -8.23 -9.13 -22.55
CA GLY A 212 -7.74 -10.45 -22.99
C GLY A 212 -6.97 -11.20 -21.90
N SER A 213 -7.37 -11.04 -20.63
CA SER A 213 -6.78 -11.77 -19.51
C SER A 213 -7.03 -13.27 -19.68
N GLU A 214 -6.01 -14.02 -20.09
CA GLU A 214 -6.07 -15.48 -20.23
C GLU A 214 -5.25 -16.12 -19.12
N VAL A 215 -5.86 -17.04 -18.38
CA VAL A 215 -5.15 -17.95 -17.49
C VAL A 215 -4.55 -19.05 -18.35
N THR A 216 -3.23 -19.04 -18.54
CA THR A 216 -2.56 -19.91 -19.52
C THR A 216 -2.48 -21.36 -19.05
N GLY A 217 -2.33 -21.62 -17.76
CA GLY A 217 -2.42 -22.94 -17.12
C GLY A 217 -1.69 -24.10 -17.83
N LYS A 218 -0.74 -23.81 -18.73
CA LYS A 218 0.04 -24.82 -19.47
C LYS A 218 1.30 -25.16 -18.71
N THR A 219 1.48 -26.42 -18.40
CA THR A 219 2.75 -26.96 -17.91
C THR A 219 3.82 -26.75 -19.00
N GLY A 220 4.82 -25.89 -18.70
CA GLY A 220 5.97 -25.70 -19.58
C GLY A 220 6.17 -24.28 -20.16
N ASP A 221 5.34 -23.31 -19.80
CA ASP A 221 5.43 -21.91 -20.26
C ASP A 221 6.37 -21.01 -19.42
N GLY A 222 7.29 -21.63 -18.67
CA GLY A 222 8.27 -20.91 -17.86
C GLY A 222 7.69 -20.23 -16.62
N GLY A 223 6.44 -20.60 -16.20
CA GLY A 223 5.80 -20.10 -15.00
C GLY A 223 4.97 -18.86 -15.18
N VAL A 224 4.54 -18.54 -16.41
CA VAL A 224 3.52 -17.53 -16.67
C VAL A 224 2.15 -18.16 -16.46
N ASP A 225 1.42 -17.70 -15.48
CA ASP A 225 0.11 -18.24 -15.09
C ASP A 225 -1.04 -17.44 -15.70
N ALA A 226 -0.82 -16.15 -15.99
CA ALA A 226 -1.80 -15.30 -16.69
C ALA A 226 -1.09 -14.26 -17.58
N THR A 227 -1.78 -13.82 -18.63
CA THR A 227 -1.36 -12.68 -19.45
C THR A 227 -2.53 -11.70 -19.56
N GLY A 228 -2.22 -10.42 -19.75
CA GLY A 228 -3.22 -9.39 -20.04
C GLY A 228 -2.59 -8.26 -20.83
N GLU A 229 -3.40 -7.55 -21.58
CA GLU A 229 -2.99 -6.39 -22.36
C GLU A 229 -3.67 -5.13 -21.83
N LEU A 230 -2.90 -4.17 -21.37
CA LEU A 230 -3.42 -2.86 -20.99
C LEU A 230 -3.37 -1.93 -22.20
N ASN A 231 -4.55 -1.52 -22.66
CA ASN A 231 -4.69 -0.56 -23.74
C ASN A 231 -4.77 0.86 -23.15
N VAL A 232 -3.71 1.63 -23.34
CA VAL A 232 -3.65 3.01 -22.85
C VAL A 232 -4.20 3.95 -23.93
N SER A 233 -5.51 4.14 -23.97
CA SER A 233 -6.21 5.11 -24.84
C SER A 233 -5.78 5.05 -26.33
N ASN A 234 -5.51 3.88 -26.85
CA ASN A 234 -4.98 3.65 -28.21
C ASN A 234 -3.57 4.24 -28.48
N LEU A 235 -2.91 4.79 -27.48
CA LEU A 235 -1.55 5.36 -27.61
C LEU A 235 -0.47 4.30 -27.40
N ALA A 236 -0.73 3.35 -26.53
CA ALA A 236 0.18 2.25 -26.26
C ALA A 236 -0.58 1.01 -25.80
N LYS A 237 -0.02 -0.15 -26.12
CA LYS A 237 -0.46 -1.43 -25.61
C LYS A 237 0.68 -2.03 -24.79
N VAL A 238 0.40 -2.33 -23.53
CA VAL A 238 1.36 -2.93 -22.62
C VAL A 238 0.92 -4.35 -22.32
N LYS A 239 1.68 -5.32 -22.81
CA LYS A 239 1.46 -6.72 -22.50
C LYS A 239 2.15 -7.09 -21.19
N VAL A 240 1.38 -7.63 -20.24
CA VAL A 240 1.88 -8.06 -18.94
C VAL A 240 1.82 -9.58 -18.84
N PHE A 241 2.92 -10.16 -18.36
CA PHE A 241 3.08 -11.58 -18.10
C PHE A 241 3.09 -11.77 -16.58
N VAL A 242 2.11 -12.49 -16.06
CA VAL A 242 1.89 -12.60 -14.63
C VAL A 242 2.19 -14.00 -14.14
N GLN A 243 2.97 -14.08 -13.06
CA GLN A 243 3.12 -15.30 -12.28
C GLN A 243 2.40 -15.13 -10.95
N ALA A 244 1.53 -16.08 -10.62
CA ALA A 244 0.75 -16.13 -9.40
C ALA A 244 1.22 -17.31 -8.54
N LYS A 245 1.73 -17.06 -7.34
CA LYS A 245 2.19 -18.13 -6.43
C LYS A 245 1.56 -18.02 -5.06
N ARG A 246 0.72 -18.99 -4.73
CA ARG A 246 0.12 -19.15 -3.41
C ARG A 246 1.13 -19.80 -2.45
N TYR A 247 1.79 -18.99 -1.66
CA TYR A 247 2.71 -19.43 -0.61
C TYR A 247 2.07 -19.28 0.78
N GLN A 248 2.49 -20.12 1.71
CA GLN A 248 2.07 -20.03 3.11
C GLN A 248 2.51 -18.70 3.74
N LEU A 249 1.71 -18.21 4.70
CA LEU A 249 2.05 -17.03 5.48
C LEU A 249 3.43 -17.17 6.14
N GLY A 250 4.20 -16.10 6.12
CA GLY A 250 5.56 -16.07 6.69
C GLY A 250 6.65 -16.60 5.78
N SER A 251 6.33 -17.26 4.66
CA SER A 251 7.31 -17.59 3.62
C SER A 251 7.69 -16.35 2.80
N LYS A 252 8.79 -16.44 2.05
CA LYS A 252 9.25 -15.34 1.19
C LYS A 252 9.70 -15.86 -0.16
N VAL A 253 9.23 -15.21 -1.22
CA VAL A 253 9.66 -15.50 -2.59
C VAL A 253 11.13 -15.12 -2.75
N ALA A 254 11.93 -16.09 -3.22
CA ALA A 254 13.35 -15.90 -3.44
C ALA A 254 13.65 -15.27 -4.83
N ALA A 255 14.82 -14.66 -4.95
CA ALA A 255 15.27 -14.00 -6.17
C ALA A 255 15.30 -14.91 -7.41
N ASN A 256 15.65 -16.20 -7.24
CA ASN A 256 15.70 -17.17 -8.34
C ASN A 256 14.32 -17.41 -8.97
N VAL A 257 13.24 -17.34 -8.19
CA VAL A 257 11.86 -17.51 -8.70
C VAL A 257 11.46 -16.31 -9.57
N VAL A 258 11.83 -15.10 -9.16
CA VAL A 258 11.61 -13.88 -9.95
C VAL A 258 12.45 -13.88 -11.24
N LYS A 259 13.67 -14.44 -11.19
CA LYS A 259 14.51 -14.63 -12.39
C LYS A 259 13.89 -15.61 -13.40
N GLN A 260 13.20 -16.66 -12.92
CA GLN A 260 12.50 -17.60 -13.80
C GLN A 260 11.38 -16.90 -14.57
N LEU A 261 10.53 -16.13 -13.89
CA LEU A 261 9.50 -15.32 -14.58
C LEU A 261 10.14 -14.40 -15.62
N ARG A 262 11.23 -13.71 -15.27
CA ARG A 262 11.92 -12.80 -16.19
C ARG A 262 12.36 -13.48 -17.48
N ALA A 263 12.87 -14.70 -17.40
CA ALA A 263 13.32 -15.47 -18.57
C ALA A 263 12.17 -15.80 -19.54
N SER A 264 10.92 -15.76 -19.07
CA SER A 264 9.71 -16.04 -19.86
C SER A 264 9.06 -14.78 -20.42
N ILE A 265 9.56 -13.58 -20.08
CA ILE A 265 9.00 -12.32 -20.54
C ILE A 265 9.72 -11.90 -21.84
N PRO A 266 8.99 -11.69 -22.95
CA PRO A 266 9.56 -11.11 -24.18
C PRO A 266 10.13 -9.71 -23.93
N SER A 267 11.08 -9.29 -24.76
CA SER A 267 11.77 -7.98 -24.61
C SER A 267 10.83 -6.76 -24.64
N ASN A 268 9.66 -6.88 -25.26
CA ASN A 268 8.62 -5.85 -25.33
C ASN A 268 7.51 -6.02 -24.27
N GLY A 269 7.63 -7.03 -23.38
CA GLY A 269 6.67 -7.30 -22.31
C GLY A 269 7.09 -6.70 -20.97
N GLN A 270 6.14 -6.65 -20.04
CA GLN A 270 6.36 -6.34 -18.64
C GLN A 270 5.97 -7.56 -17.79
N GLY A 271 6.57 -7.71 -16.62
CA GLY A 271 6.22 -8.79 -15.71
C GLY A 271 5.45 -8.30 -14.51
N ALA A 272 4.65 -9.19 -13.92
CA ALA A 272 4.14 -9.04 -12.56
C ALA A 272 4.22 -10.37 -11.82
N PHE A 273 4.65 -10.33 -10.57
CA PHE A 273 4.65 -11.48 -9.69
C PHE A 273 3.71 -11.21 -8.53
N ILE A 274 2.67 -11.99 -8.41
CA ILE A 274 1.63 -11.85 -7.37
C ILE A 274 1.70 -13.04 -6.43
N THR A 275 1.75 -12.78 -5.12
CA THR A 275 1.83 -13.84 -4.11
C THR A 275 1.01 -13.53 -2.87
N THR A 276 0.59 -14.57 -2.17
CA THR A 276 -0.03 -14.49 -0.83
C THR A 276 0.99 -14.26 0.29
N SER A 277 2.28 -14.30 -0.01
CA SER A 277 3.39 -14.14 0.95
C SER A 277 4.14 -12.80 0.73
N ASP A 278 5.41 -12.76 1.09
CA ASP A 278 6.28 -11.59 0.90
C ASP A 278 7.48 -11.97 0.01
N PHE A 279 8.29 -10.99 -0.34
CA PHE A 279 9.51 -11.17 -1.14
C PHE A 279 10.76 -11.00 -0.28
N GLN A 280 11.83 -11.74 -0.63
CA GLN A 280 13.16 -11.45 -0.12
C GLN A 280 13.66 -10.12 -0.70
N ALA A 281 14.52 -9.40 0.04
CA ALA A 281 15.09 -8.13 -0.45
C ALA A 281 15.79 -8.30 -1.81
N THR A 282 16.53 -9.38 -1.98
CA THR A 282 17.21 -9.72 -3.25
C THR A 282 16.25 -9.98 -4.43
N ALA A 283 15.00 -10.34 -4.16
CA ALA A 283 13.99 -10.48 -5.20
C ALA A 283 13.57 -9.12 -5.77
N ALA A 284 13.49 -8.08 -4.92
CA ALA A 284 13.22 -6.72 -5.36
C ALA A 284 14.36 -6.17 -6.24
N ASP A 285 15.62 -6.43 -5.87
CA ASP A 285 16.78 -6.04 -6.69
C ASP A 285 16.71 -6.68 -8.08
N VAL A 286 16.37 -7.95 -8.14
CA VAL A 286 16.16 -8.66 -9.41
C VAL A 286 15.03 -8.01 -10.20
N ALA A 287 13.89 -7.72 -9.59
CA ALA A 287 12.72 -7.17 -10.28
C ALA A 287 13.00 -5.83 -10.98
N LEU A 288 13.88 -5.01 -10.41
CA LEU A 288 14.23 -3.67 -10.87
C LEU A 288 15.55 -3.59 -11.66
N GLN A 289 16.23 -4.70 -11.89
CA GLN A 289 17.55 -4.74 -12.56
C GLN A 289 17.50 -4.05 -13.94
N GLN A 290 18.42 -3.11 -14.18
CA GLN A 290 18.53 -2.39 -15.44
C GLN A 290 18.91 -3.32 -16.61
N GLY A 291 18.41 -3.00 -17.81
CA GLY A 291 18.67 -3.79 -19.01
C GLY A 291 17.76 -5.01 -19.20
N PHE A 292 16.82 -5.21 -18.29
CA PHE A 292 15.84 -6.31 -18.36
C PHE A 292 14.39 -5.79 -18.23
N PRO A 293 13.39 -6.56 -18.68
CA PRO A 293 11.99 -6.25 -18.41
C PRO A 293 11.75 -6.06 -16.91
N ARG A 294 11.06 -4.99 -16.54
CA ARG A 294 10.68 -4.75 -15.16
C ARG A 294 9.60 -5.72 -14.72
N ILE A 295 9.67 -6.14 -13.44
CA ILE A 295 8.69 -7.01 -12.84
C ILE A 295 8.06 -6.28 -11.66
N GLY A 296 6.74 -6.05 -11.73
CA GLY A 296 5.96 -5.60 -10.58
C GLY A 296 5.89 -6.71 -9.53
N LEU A 297 6.13 -6.40 -8.26
CA LEU A 297 6.00 -7.35 -7.16
C LEU A 297 4.79 -6.98 -6.31
N VAL A 298 3.82 -7.88 -6.23
CA VAL A 298 2.60 -7.73 -5.42
C VAL A 298 2.61 -8.79 -4.33
N ASN A 299 2.90 -8.38 -3.10
CA ASN A 299 2.87 -9.27 -1.94
C ASN A 299 1.44 -9.48 -1.42
N GLY A 300 1.27 -10.38 -0.43
CA GLY A 300 -0.04 -10.75 0.09
C GLY A 300 -0.86 -9.55 0.61
N ARG A 301 -0.21 -8.55 1.19
CA ARG A 301 -0.90 -7.35 1.66
C ARG A 301 -1.38 -6.47 0.51
N GLN A 302 -0.53 -6.24 -0.46
CA GLN A 302 -0.89 -5.50 -1.68
C GLN A 302 -1.97 -6.22 -2.48
N LEU A 303 -1.95 -7.57 -2.48
CA LEU A 303 -3.01 -8.38 -3.07
C LEU A 303 -4.36 -8.12 -2.37
N VAL A 304 -4.38 -8.08 -1.03
CA VAL A 304 -5.60 -7.76 -0.28
C VAL A 304 -6.08 -6.34 -0.57
N ASP A 305 -5.17 -5.36 -0.61
CA ASP A 305 -5.52 -3.98 -0.96
C ASP A 305 -6.20 -3.92 -2.35
N LEU A 306 -5.64 -4.60 -3.35
CA LEU A 306 -6.21 -4.68 -4.69
C LEU A 306 -7.57 -5.39 -4.72
N LEU A 307 -7.71 -6.51 -3.99
CA LEU A 307 -8.99 -7.22 -3.88
C LEU A 307 -10.07 -6.36 -3.23
N VAL A 308 -9.74 -5.61 -2.19
CA VAL A 308 -10.69 -4.71 -1.52
C VAL A 308 -11.11 -3.56 -2.44
N GLU A 309 -10.15 -2.96 -3.14
CA GLU A 309 -10.40 -1.83 -4.06
C GLU A 309 -11.29 -2.23 -5.24
N HIS A 310 -11.09 -3.44 -5.77
CA HIS A 310 -11.79 -3.95 -6.96
C HIS A 310 -12.81 -5.06 -6.64
N TRP A 311 -13.24 -5.16 -5.38
CA TRP A 311 -14.12 -6.25 -4.94
C TRP A 311 -15.41 -6.37 -5.74
N SER A 312 -16.03 -5.25 -6.10
CA SER A 312 -17.24 -5.20 -6.91
C SER A 312 -17.08 -5.76 -8.32
N ASP A 313 -15.84 -5.77 -8.83
CA ASP A 313 -15.51 -6.21 -10.18
C ASP A 313 -15.07 -7.68 -10.22
N ILE A 314 -14.88 -8.31 -9.05
CA ILE A 314 -14.61 -9.75 -8.93
C ILE A 314 -15.93 -10.51 -9.14
N PRO A 315 -15.95 -11.58 -9.96
CA PRO A 315 -17.15 -12.36 -10.21
C PRO A 315 -17.82 -12.89 -8.93
N PRO A 316 -19.16 -12.85 -8.86
CA PRO A 316 -19.90 -13.27 -7.67
C PRO A 316 -19.56 -14.68 -7.16
N GLU A 317 -19.31 -15.63 -8.08
CA GLU A 317 -18.90 -16.98 -7.73
C GLU A 317 -17.58 -17.04 -6.96
N PHE A 318 -16.61 -16.14 -7.25
CA PHE A 318 -15.38 -16.02 -6.49
C PHE A 318 -15.59 -15.30 -5.16
N GLN A 319 -16.48 -14.30 -5.13
CA GLN A 319 -16.85 -13.64 -3.87
C GLN A 319 -17.47 -14.65 -2.89
N GLU A 320 -18.36 -15.49 -3.37
CA GLU A 320 -18.96 -16.59 -2.58
C GLU A 320 -17.92 -17.63 -2.17
N ARG A 321 -17.04 -18.03 -3.09
CA ARG A 321 -15.98 -19.02 -2.84
C ARG A 321 -15.00 -18.55 -1.76
N LEU A 322 -14.71 -17.26 -1.71
CA LEU A 322 -13.88 -16.64 -0.67
C LEU A 322 -14.65 -16.40 0.63
N GLY A 323 -15.99 -16.44 0.62
CA GLY A 323 -16.82 -16.17 1.80
C GLY A 323 -16.70 -14.73 2.32
N LEU A 324 -16.27 -13.81 1.46
CA LEU A 324 -16.04 -12.41 1.80
C LEU A 324 -17.18 -11.53 1.27
N LYS A 325 -17.51 -10.46 1.99
CA LYS A 325 -18.53 -9.48 1.59
C LYS A 325 -17.99 -8.05 1.69
N PRO A 326 -18.49 -7.12 0.86
CA PRO A 326 -18.16 -5.70 1.00
C PRO A 326 -18.51 -5.19 2.40
N GLY A 327 -17.63 -4.39 2.99
CA GLY A 327 -17.86 -3.82 4.32
C GLY A 327 -17.45 -4.71 5.49
N LEU A 328 -16.58 -5.68 5.28
CA LEU A 328 -16.05 -6.56 6.33
C LEU A 328 -15.31 -5.77 7.42
N VAL A 329 -16.07 -5.26 8.36
CA VAL A 329 -15.64 -5.09 9.74
C VAL A 329 -16.51 -6.02 10.57
N ARG A 330 -15.91 -7.01 11.19
CA ARG A 330 -16.62 -7.81 12.17
C ARG A 330 -16.94 -6.90 13.35
N ALA A 331 -18.21 -6.80 13.68
CA ALA A 331 -18.67 -6.14 14.89
C ALA A 331 -18.08 -6.80 16.13
#